data_5714512242ba1edb5986cdd80ae95503
#
_entry.id   5714512242ba1edb5986cdd80ae95503
#
_cell.length_a   1.000
_cell.length_b   1.000
_cell.length_c   1.000
_cell.angle_alpha   90.00
_cell.angle_beta   90.00
_cell.angle_gamma   90.00
#
_symmetry.space_group_name_H-M   'P 1'
#
loop_
_entity.id
_entity.type
_entity.pdbx_description
1 polymer ?
#
loop_
_entity_poly.entity_id
_entity_poly.type
_entity_poly.pdbx_seq_one_letter_code
_entity_poly.pdbx_strand_id
1 'polypeptide(L)'
;IVHRLVGSEMCIRDRYKEVPNFEVHGYDRYLYQFISKEFPDEVDFDFKKMNIMSLDIEVQCENGFPNVLECAEDMLSITVQDYATRKIKVFGTRPYKNTRDDVEYILCDGEEHLLRAFLDYWIQNFPDILTGWNVELYDVPYICGRLERLFGEKEMKMMSPWNIVHDEEIEIKGRKNKVYNMYGINVMDYMDLYKKFTYTNQESYRLDHIAFVELGQRKLDHSEHENFKAFYTNDWQKFIDYNIIDVELVSRLEDKMKLIELAVALAYDAKVNVRDVYYQ
;
A
#
# COMPACT_ATOMS: atom_id res chain seq x y z
N ILE A 1 -4.52 29.00 17.72
CA ILE A 1 -3.65 29.75 16.80
C ILE A 1 -3.42 28.92 15.54
N VAL A 2 -3.08 27.65 15.64
CA VAL A 2 -2.86 26.74 14.50
C VAL A 2 -4.08 26.62 13.58
N HIS A 3 -5.28 26.46 14.16
CA HIS A 3 -6.54 26.41 13.38
C HIS A 3 -6.85 27.70 12.58
N ARG A 4 -6.34 28.83 13.02
CA ARG A 4 -6.61 30.13 12.39
C ARG A 4 -5.64 30.43 11.24
N LEU A 5 -4.38 29.98 11.33
CA LEU A 5 -3.37 30.18 10.31
C LEU A 5 -3.50 29.17 9.16
N VAL A 6 -3.67 27.89 9.49
CA VAL A 6 -3.78 26.81 8.47
C VAL A 6 -5.09 26.92 7.69
N GLY A 7 -6.21 27.27 8.32
CA GLY A 7 -7.50 27.38 7.65
C GLY A 7 -7.67 28.60 6.74
N SER A 8 -7.07 29.76 7.07
CA SER A 8 -7.31 30.99 6.32
C SER A 8 -6.32 31.19 5.15
N GLU A 9 -5.04 30.94 5.36
CA GLU A 9 -4.03 31.16 4.30
C GLU A 9 -4.03 30.05 3.26
N MET A 10 -4.25 28.82 3.68
CA MET A 10 -4.37 27.65 2.80
C MET A 10 -5.57 27.79 1.86
N CYS A 11 -6.75 28.07 2.41
CA CYS A 11 -7.97 28.25 1.63
C CYS A 11 -7.92 29.47 0.69
N ILE A 12 -7.25 30.56 1.09
CA ILE A 12 -7.10 31.74 0.25
C ILE A 12 -6.18 31.42 -0.93
N ARG A 13 -5.04 30.80 -0.68
CA ARG A 13 -4.04 30.48 -1.68
C ARG A 13 -4.54 29.47 -2.71
N ASP A 14 -5.10 28.35 -2.28
CA ASP A 14 -5.65 27.32 -3.18
C ASP A 14 -6.82 27.87 -4.01
N ARG A 15 -7.65 28.73 -3.41
CA ARG A 15 -8.75 29.38 -4.13
C ARG A 15 -8.30 30.28 -5.28
N TYR A 16 -7.16 30.92 -5.18
CA TYR A 16 -6.66 31.85 -6.18
C TYR A 16 -5.60 31.27 -7.12
N LYS A 17 -5.09 30.06 -6.84
CA LYS A 17 -4.07 29.40 -7.65
C LYS A 17 -4.56 29.11 -9.09
N GLU A 18 -5.87 28.89 -9.26
CA GLU A 18 -6.49 28.57 -10.54
C GLU A 18 -7.17 29.79 -11.23
N VAL A 19 -7.06 30.98 -10.62
CA VAL A 19 -7.64 32.19 -11.20
C VAL A 19 -6.70 32.71 -12.31
N PRO A 20 -7.16 32.79 -13.57
CA PRO A 20 -6.35 33.27 -14.69
C PRO A 20 -5.80 34.69 -14.40
N ASN A 21 -4.51 34.89 -14.67
CA ASN A 21 -3.78 36.12 -14.45
C ASN A 21 -3.65 36.61 -12.99
N PHE A 22 -3.90 35.71 -12.03
CA PHE A 22 -3.63 36.00 -10.64
C PHE A 22 -2.33 35.28 -10.20
N GLU A 23 -1.26 36.02 -10.00
CA GLU A 23 -0.01 35.44 -9.53
C GLU A 23 -0.06 35.24 -8.01
N VAL A 24 0.03 33.97 -7.58
CA VAL A 24 0.15 33.62 -6.18
C VAL A 24 1.62 33.53 -5.81
N HIS A 25 2.15 34.54 -5.11
CA HIS A 25 3.52 34.57 -4.65
C HIS A 25 3.66 33.84 -3.30
N GLY A 26 4.85 33.28 -3.06
CA GLY A 26 5.25 32.65 -1.82
C GLY A 26 5.49 31.14 -1.96
N TYR A 27 5.97 30.54 -0.88
CA TYR A 27 6.33 29.13 -0.82
C TYR A 27 5.09 28.26 -0.61
N ASP A 28 4.88 27.25 -1.45
CA ASP A 28 3.70 26.40 -1.41
C ASP A 28 3.76 25.29 -0.35
N ARG A 29 4.93 25.02 0.21
CA ARG A 29 5.15 24.04 1.27
C ARG A 29 5.26 24.68 2.66
N TYR A 30 4.40 25.65 2.97
CA TYR A 30 4.39 26.38 4.25
C TYR A 30 4.19 25.46 5.48
N LEU A 31 3.57 24.28 5.32
CA LEU A 31 3.42 23.30 6.40
C LEU A 31 4.80 22.84 6.91
N TYR A 32 5.75 22.59 6.03
CA TYR A 32 7.11 22.21 6.43
C TYR A 32 7.86 23.35 7.10
N GLN A 33 7.64 24.58 6.64
CA GLN A 33 8.18 25.78 7.30
C GLN A 33 7.62 25.95 8.71
N PHE A 34 6.30 25.72 8.88
CA PHE A 34 5.65 25.74 10.19
C PHE A 34 6.24 24.69 11.11
N ILE A 35 6.33 23.43 10.66
CA ILE A 35 6.89 22.31 11.45
C ILE A 35 8.35 22.64 11.85
N SER A 36 9.16 23.10 10.90
CA SER A 36 10.55 23.44 11.17
C SER A 36 10.73 24.60 12.15
N LYS A 37 9.80 25.56 12.16
CA LYS A 37 9.82 26.71 13.07
C LYS A 37 9.32 26.36 14.48
N GLU A 38 8.24 25.58 14.59
CA GLU A 38 7.62 25.21 15.86
C GLU A 38 8.40 24.08 16.58
N PHE A 39 9.10 23.25 15.81
CA PHE A 39 9.90 22.12 16.30
C PHE A 39 11.34 22.25 15.76
N PRO A 40 12.11 23.29 16.18
CA PRO A 40 13.47 23.51 15.66
C PRO A 40 14.46 22.46 16.13
N ASP A 41 14.22 21.92 17.30
CA ASP A 41 15.07 20.90 17.93
C ASP A 41 14.62 19.48 17.50
N GLU A 42 15.41 18.49 17.92
CA GLU A 42 15.08 17.09 17.78
C GLU A 42 13.86 16.74 18.65
N VAL A 43 12.85 16.12 18.06
CA VAL A 43 11.67 15.64 18.76
C VAL A 43 11.83 14.15 19.02
N ASP A 44 11.48 13.68 20.20
CA ASP A 44 11.58 12.27 20.56
C ASP A 44 10.69 11.41 19.64
N PHE A 45 11.31 10.50 18.90
CA PHE A 45 10.68 9.67 17.88
C PHE A 45 10.87 8.19 18.21
N ASP A 46 9.80 7.43 18.16
CA ASP A 46 9.80 6.00 18.40
C ASP A 46 9.13 5.25 17.23
N PHE A 47 9.94 4.70 16.32
CA PHE A 47 9.48 3.93 15.16
C PHE A 47 8.55 2.76 15.55
N LYS A 48 8.74 2.17 16.74
CA LYS A 48 7.93 1.04 17.21
C LYS A 48 6.46 1.40 17.51
N LYS A 49 6.16 2.69 17.61
CA LYS A 49 4.80 3.18 17.79
C LYS A 49 4.02 3.32 16.49
N MET A 50 4.70 3.22 15.34
CA MET A 50 4.05 3.25 14.05
C MET A 50 3.37 1.93 13.75
N ASN A 51 2.11 2.01 13.34
CA ASN A 51 1.36 0.86 12.83
C ASN A 51 1.72 0.65 11.36
N ILE A 52 2.49 -0.40 11.07
CA ILE A 52 2.93 -0.75 9.72
C ILE A 52 2.21 -2.03 9.32
N MET A 53 1.55 -2.00 8.16
CA MET A 53 0.81 -3.13 7.62
C MET A 53 1.33 -3.48 6.23
N SER A 54 1.68 -4.75 6.02
CA SER A 54 1.95 -5.30 4.69
C SER A 54 0.67 -5.86 4.10
N LEU A 55 0.44 -5.63 2.81
CA LEU A 55 -0.75 -6.06 2.10
C LEU A 55 -0.37 -6.69 0.76
N ASP A 56 -1.10 -7.73 0.39
CA ASP A 56 -1.05 -8.37 -0.91
C ASP A 56 -2.43 -8.91 -1.30
N ILE A 57 -2.77 -8.88 -2.59
CA ILE A 57 -4.04 -9.36 -3.11
C ILE A 57 -3.85 -10.39 -4.20
N GLU A 58 -4.85 -11.25 -4.33
CA GLU A 58 -4.94 -12.19 -5.43
C GLU A 58 -6.26 -12.01 -6.19
N VAL A 59 -6.16 -11.96 -7.50
CA VAL A 59 -7.25 -11.63 -8.41
C VAL A 59 -7.43 -12.75 -9.44
N GLN A 60 -8.65 -12.96 -9.92
CA GLN A 60 -8.91 -13.86 -11.04
C GLN A 60 -8.13 -13.46 -12.28
N CYS A 61 -7.65 -14.46 -13.02
CA CYS A 61 -6.91 -14.29 -14.26
C CYS A 61 -7.62 -15.06 -15.38
N GLU A 62 -8.69 -14.49 -15.93
CA GLU A 62 -9.45 -15.15 -17.01
C GLU A 62 -8.81 -14.92 -18.38
N ASN A 63 -8.34 -13.71 -18.66
CA ASN A 63 -7.83 -13.28 -19.95
C ASN A 63 -6.38 -12.74 -19.89
N GLY A 64 -5.56 -13.27 -19.02
CA GLY A 64 -4.19 -12.81 -18.78
C GLY A 64 -4.10 -11.99 -17.49
N PHE A 65 -3.04 -11.17 -17.35
CA PHE A 65 -2.82 -10.38 -16.13
C PHE A 65 -3.91 -9.31 -15.98
N PRO A 66 -4.57 -9.21 -14.80
CA PRO A 66 -5.68 -8.29 -14.58
C PRO A 66 -5.30 -6.83 -14.82
N ASN A 67 -6.18 -6.09 -15.50
CA ASN A 67 -5.96 -4.68 -15.80
C ASN A 67 -6.44 -3.80 -14.64
N VAL A 68 -5.51 -3.08 -14.01
CA VAL A 68 -5.77 -2.17 -12.88
C VAL A 68 -6.67 -0.98 -13.26
N LEU A 69 -6.64 -0.53 -14.53
CA LEU A 69 -7.49 0.57 -14.97
C LEU A 69 -8.96 0.14 -15.17
N GLU A 70 -9.17 -1.13 -15.47
CA GLU A 70 -10.50 -1.69 -15.70
C GLU A 70 -11.08 -2.34 -14.45
N CYS A 71 -10.23 -2.95 -13.61
CA CYS A 71 -10.62 -3.73 -12.42
C CYS A 71 -11.79 -4.67 -12.74
N ALA A 72 -11.70 -5.44 -13.84
CA ALA A 72 -12.80 -6.22 -14.36
C ALA A 72 -12.98 -7.56 -13.62
N GLU A 73 -11.87 -8.17 -13.23
CA GLU A 73 -11.86 -9.51 -12.64
C GLU A 73 -12.10 -9.47 -11.13
N ASP A 74 -12.71 -10.51 -10.58
CA ASP A 74 -13.03 -10.58 -9.16
C ASP A 74 -11.80 -10.83 -8.29
N MET A 75 -11.79 -10.25 -7.10
CA MET A 75 -10.77 -10.52 -6.08
C MET A 75 -11.04 -11.88 -5.43
N LEU A 76 -9.99 -12.66 -5.28
CA LEU A 76 -10.01 -14.00 -4.68
C LEU A 76 -9.61 -14.00 -3.22
N SER A 77 -8.58 -13.23 -2.88
CA SER A 77 -8.11 -13.05 -1.51
C SER A 77 -7.48 -11.67 -1.29
N ILE A 78 -7.53 -11.23 -0.03
CA ILE A 78 -6.76 -10.10 0.50
C ILE A 78 -6.04 -10.62 1.73
N THR A 79 -4.73 -10.44 1.77
CA THR A 79 -3.90 -10.81 2.92
C THR A 79 -3.24 -9.56 3.48
N VAL A 80 -3.33 -9.38 4.79
CA VAL A 80 -2.67 -8.31 5.52
C VAL A 80 -1.85 -8.88 6.67
N GLN A 81 -0.66 -8.32 6.89
CA GLN A 81 0.18 -8.65 8.03
C GLN A 81 0.50 -7.39 8.83
N ASP A 82 0.23 -7.42 10.12
CA ASP A 82 0.74 -6.44 11.07
C ASP A 82 2.23 -6.68 11.30
N TYR A 83 3.06 -5.66 11.01
CA TYR A 83 4.52 -5.80 11.09
C TYR A 83 5.03 -6.01 12.52
N ALA A 84 4.42 -5.37 13.51
CA ALA A 84 4.88 -5.45 14.89
C ALA A 84 4.55 -6.79 15.56
N THR A 85 3.32 -7.29 15.35
CA THR A 85 2.85 -8.53 15.97
C THR A 85 3.07 -9.77 15.13
N ARG A 86 3.35 -9.61 13.83
CA ARG A 86 3.44 -10.66 12.81
C ARG A 86 2.13 -11.42 12.57
N LYS A 87 1.04 -10.97 13.14
CA LYS A 87 -0.26 -11.58 12.89
C LYS A 87 -0.72 -11.30 11.47
N ILE A 88 -1.25 -12.32 10.85
CA ILE A 88 -1.73 -12.29 9.48
C ILE A 88 -3.24 -12.50 9.49
N LYS A 89 -3.96 -11.68 8.73
CA LYS A 89 -5.38 -11.87 8.47
C LYS A 89 -5.59 -12.04 6.98
N VAL A 90 -6.29 -13.10 6.62
CA VAL A 90 -6.59 -13.46 5.23
C VAL A 90 -8.09 -13.46 5.03
N PHE A 91 -8.55 -12.70 4.07
CA PHE A 91 -9.93 -12.75 3.56
C PHE A 91 -9.92 -13.56 2.28
N GLY A 92 -10.64 -14.65 2.21
CA GLY A 92 -10.63 -15.53 1.04
C GLY A 92 -12.01 -16.05 0.69
N THR A 93 -12.25 -16.30 -0.61
CA THR A 93 -13.57 -16.65 -1.14
C THR A 93 -13.89 -18.13 -1.11
N ARG A 94 -12.96 -18.99 -0.68
CA ARG A 94 -13.17 -20.44 -0.60
C ARG A 94 -12.61 -21.01 0.71
N PRO A 95 -13.05 -22.20 1.15
CA PRO A 95 -12.54 -22.81 2.37
C PRO A 95 -11.02 -23.03 2.34
N TYR A 96 -10.36 -22.70 3.43
CA TYR A 96 -8.94 -22.91 3.68
C TYR A 96 -8.76 -23.58 5.04
N LYS A 97 -7.92 -24.59 5.12
CA LYS A 97 -7.58 -25.26 6.37
C LYS A 97 -6.39 -24.56 7.02
N ASN A 98 -6.69 -23.63 7.91
CA ASN A 98 -5.65 -22.95 8.68
C ASN A 98 -5.00 -23.90 9.69
N THR A 99 -3.68 -23.98 9.68
CA THR A 99 -2.85 -24.77 10.59
C THR A 99 -1.90 -23.91 11.42
N ARG A 100 -2.00 -22.58 11.30
CA ARG A 100 -1.09 -21.62 11.93
C ARG A 100 -1.84 -20.76 12.96
N ASP A 101 -1.25 -20.56 14.14
CA ASP A 101 -1.83 -19.77 15.24
C ASP A 101 -1.68 -18.26 15.01
N ASP A 102 -0.74 -17.85 14.15
CA ASP A 102 -0.49 -16.45 13.77
C ASP A 102 -1.32 -15.99 12.57
N VAL A 103 -2.07 -16.90 11.93
CA VAL A 103 -2.95 -16.63 10.79
C VAL A 103 -4.40 -16.72 11.21
N GLU A 104 -5.19 -15.69 10.91
CA GLU A 104 -6.63 -15.70 11.00
C GLU A 104 -7.23 -15.71 9.60
N TYR A 105 -7.96 -16.74 9.25
CA TYR A 105 -8.63 -16.86 7.95
C TYR A 105 -10.12 -16.57 8.06
N ILE A 106 -10.58 -15.61 7.27
CA ILE A 106 -11.98 -15.20 7.15
C ILE A 106 -12.53 -15.75 5.84
N LEU A 107 -13.42 -16.76 5.94
CA LEU A 107 -14.13 -17.27 4.77
C LEU A 107 -15.25 -16.30 4.37
N CYS A 108 -15.21 -15.85 3.13
CA CYS A 108 -16.17 -14.92 2.55
C CYS A 108 -17.01 -15.61 1.47
N ASP A 109 -18.29 -15.29 1.42
CA ASP A 109 -19.21 -15.78 0.39
C ASP A 109 -19.15 -14.84 -0.84
N GLY A 110 -18.10 -15.06 -1.64
CA GLY A 110 -17.82 -14.24 -2.84
C GLY A 110 -17.11 -12.90 -2.54
N GLU A 111 -16.85 -12.17 -3.62
CA GLU A 111 -16.06 -10.94 -3.58
C GLU A 111 -16.71 -9.80 -2.79
N GLU A 112 -18.02 -9.59 -2.96
CA GLU A 112 -18.71 -8.52 -2.23
C GLU A 112 -18.58 -8.68 -0.71
N HIS A 113 -18.72 -9.92 -0.21
CA HIS A 113 -18.52 -10.22 1.20
C HIS A 113 -17.05 -10.03 1.60
N LEU A 114 -16.11 -10.45 0.76
CA LEU A 114 -14.67 -10.28 0.98
C LEU A 114 -14.31 -8.81 1.15
N LEU A 115 -14.72 -7.96 0.23
CA LEU A 115 -14.44 -6.52 0.26
C LEU A 115 -15.12 -5.82 1.46
N ARG A 116 -16.33 -6.20 1.84
CA ARG A 116 -16.99 -5.66 3.04
C ARG A 116 -16.28 -6.09 4.31
N ALA A 117 -15.96 -7.37 4.45
CA ALA A 117 -15.24 -7.88 5.62
C ALA A 117 -13.84 -7.26 5.75
N PHE A 118 -13.14 -7.08 4.62
CA PHE A 118 -11.87 -6.37 4.59
C PHE A 118 -12.05 -4.90 5.01
N LEU A 119 -13.02 -4.18 4.44
CA LEU A 119 -13.25 -2.77 4.74
C LEU A 119 -13.64 -2.55 6.21
N ASP A 120 -14.48 -3.44 6.77
CA ASP A 120 -14.84 -3.42 8.20
C ASP A 120 -13.62 -3.61 9.11
N TYR A 121 -12.71 -4.50 8.74
CA TYR A 121 -11.44 -4.67 9.44
C TYR A 121 -10.54 -3.43 9.26
N TRP A 122 -10.41 -2.92 8.03
CA TRP A 122 -9.55 -1.82 7.65
C TRP A 122 -9.88 -0.54 8.43
N ILE A 123 -11.15 -0.14 8.50
CA ILE A 123 -11.57 1.07 9.23
C ILE A 123 -11.35 1.00 10.74
N GLN A 124 -11.20 -0.20 11.30
CA GLN A 124 -10.90 -0.40 12.73
C GLN A 124 -9.39 -0.47 13.00
N ASN A 125 -8.57 -0.65 11.96
CA ASN A 125 -7.15 -0.95 12.08
C ASN A 125 -6.29 -0.15 11.09
N PHE A 126 -6.65 1.09 10.77
CA PHE A 126 -5.88 1.89 9.83
C PHE A 126 -4.38 1.89 10.15
N PRO A 127 -3.51 1.57 9.19
CA PRO A 127 -2.08 1.71 9.38
C PRO A 127 -1.62 3.16 9.23
N ASP A 128 -0.52 3.52 9.88
CA ASP A 128 0.23 4.74 9.57
C ASP A 128 0.99 4.57 8.25
N ILE A 129 1.52 3.36 8.03
CA ILE A 129 2.26 2.98 6.83
C ILE A 129 1.67 1.69 6.27
N LEU A 130 1.22 1.75 5.02
CA LEU A 130 0.86 0.59 4.21
C LEU A 130 2.04 0.26 3.30
N THR A 131 2.49 -0.98 3.32
CA THR A 131 3.55 -1.48 2.44
C THR A 131 3.14 -2.77 1.75
N GLY A 132 3.92 -3.19 0.79
CA GLY A 132 3.75 -4.39 -0.01
C GLY A 132 4.69 -4.36 -1.21
N TRP A 133 4.63 -5.37 -2.05
CA TRP A 133 5.48 -5.43 -3.24
C TRP A 133 4.72 -4.99 -4.49
N ASN A 134 5.01 -3.81 -5.01
CA ASN A 134 4.26 -3.14 -6.08
C ASN A 134 2.84 -2.71 -5.67
N VAL A 135 2.64 -2.53 -4.36
CA VAL A 135 1.33 -2.27 -3.75
C VAL A 135 0.70 -0.95 -4.23
N GLU A 136 1.51 0.05 -4.54
CA GLU A 136 1.03 1.37 -5.00
C GLU A 136 0.48 1.35 -6.42
N LEU A 137 1.05 0.50 -7.29
CA LEU A 137 0.64 0.42 -8.69
C LEU A 137 -0.32 -0.74 -9.00
N TYR A 138 -0.52 -1.65 -8.05
CA TYR A 138 -1.39 -2.81 -8.29
C TYR A 138 -2.44 -3.00 -7.20
N ASP A 139 -2.05 -3.35 -5.98
CA ASP A 139 -2.99 -3.79 -4.94
C ASP A 139 -3.94 -2.69 -4.49
N VAL A 140 -3.42 -1.53 -4.11
CA VAL A 140 -4.24 -0.39 -3.66
C VAL A 140 -5.17 0.10 -4.77
N PRO A 141 -4.69 0.34 -6.01
CA PRO A 141 -5.57 0.72 -7.11
C PRO A 141 -6.64 -0.34 -7.42
N TYR A 142 -6.30 -1.62 -7.34
CA TYR A 142 -7.26 -2.68 -7.62
C TYR A 142 -8.35 -2.75 -6.55
N ILE A 143 -8.00 -2.70 -5.26
CA ILE A 143 -8.96 -2.63 -4.14
C ILE A 143 -9.88 -1.42 -4.30
N CYS A 144 -9.30 -0.23 -4.49
CA CYS A 144 -10.07 1.01 -4.66
C CYS A 144 -11.02 0.94 -5.88
N GLY A 145 -10.52 0.44 -7.02
CA GLY A 145 -11.32 0.27 -8.23
C GLY A 145 -12.48 -0.71 -8.05
N ARG A 146 -12.26 -1.83 -7.35
CA ARG A 146 -13.33 -2.81 -7.07
C ARG A 146 -14.34 -2.27 -6.06
N LEU A 147 -13.89 -1.58 -5.00
CA LEU A 147 -14.79 -0.92 -4.05
C LEU A 147 -15.66 0.13 -4.74
N GLU A 148 -15.06 0.98 -5.57
CA GLU A 148 -15.79 2.00 -6.32
C GLU A 148 -16.82 1.38 -7.29
N ARG A 149 -16.41 0.33 -8.00
CA ARG A 149 -17.26 -0.36 -8.99
C ARG A 149 -18.45 -1.08 -8.37
N LEU A 150 -18.27 -1.74 -7.22
CA LEU A 150 -19.29 -2.57 -6.59
C LEU A 150 -20.16 -1.79 -5.60
N PHE A 151 -19.59 -0.82 -4.90
CA PHE A 151 -20.27 -0.12 -3.81
C PHE A 151 -20.37 1.39 -4.01
N GLY A 152 -19.56 1.96 -4.89
CA GLY A 152 -19.53 3.39 -5.20
C GLY A 152 -18.39 4.14 -4.51
N GLU A 153 -18.21 5.39 -4.90
CA GLU A 153 -17.11 6.26 -4.47
C GLU A 153 -17.08 6.49 -2.96
N LYS A 154 -18.26 6.51 -2.31
CA LYS A 154 -18.35 6.74 -0.87
C LYS A 154 -17.68 5.63 -0.06
N GLU A 155 -17.94 4.40 -0.43
CA GLU A 155 -17.36 3.22 0.21
C GLU A 155 -15.86 3.11 -0.11
N MET A 156 -15.44 3.41 -1.34
CA MET A 156 -14.03 3.48 -1.71
C MET A 156 -13.28 4.52 -0.87
N LYS A 157 -13.88 5.69 -0.61
CA LYS A 157 -13.26 6.72 0.24
C LYS A 157 -13.04 6.30 1.69
N MET A 158 -13.73 5.27 2.17
CA MET A 158 -13.50 4.70 3.51
C MET A 158 -12.14 3.98 3.62
N MET A 159 -11.40 3.81 2.53
CA MET A 159 -9.99 3.40 2.55
C MET A 159 -9.08 4.43 3.26
N SER A 160 -9.52 5.69 3.40
CA SER A 160 -8.84 6.73 4.17
C SER A 160 -9.53 6.97 5.51
N PRO A 161 -8.78 7.12 6.64
CA PRO A 161 -9.36 7.44 7.95
C PRO A 161 -10.13 8.78 7.96
N TRP A 162 -9.86 9.65 6.98
CA TRP A 162 -10.54 10.94 6.85
C TRP A 162 -11.59 10.93 5.73
N ASN A 163 -11.85 9.80 5.09
CA ASN A 163 -12.70 9.65 3.91
C ASN A 163 -12.28 10.58 2.75
N ILE A 164 -10.98 10.82 2.63
CA ILE A 164 -10.38 11.62 1.58
C ILE A 164 -9.41 10.73 0.80
N VAL A 165 -9.81 10.36 -0.40
CA VAL A 165 -9.00 9.61 -1.35
C VAL A 165 -8.97 10.39 -2.65
N HIS A 166 -7.78 10.67 -3.15
CA HIS A 166 -7.57 11.27 -4.47
C HIS A 166 -6.87 10.27 -5.37
N ASP A 167 -7.42 10.06 -6.55
CA ASP A 167 -6.81 9.28 -7.60
C ASP A 167 -6.07 10.19 -8.59
N GLU A 168 -4.98 9.70 -9.12
CA GLU A 168 -4.15 10.39 -10.11
C GLU A 168 -3.70 9.41 -11.18
N GLU A 169 -3.83 9.82 -12.45
CA GLU A 169 -3.21 9.07 -13.56
C GLU A 169 -1.77 9.53 -13.71
N ILE A 170 -0.84 8.58 -13.62
CA ILE A 170 0.58 8.80 -13.85
C ILE A 170 1.06 7.97 -15.04
N GLU A 171 2.04 8.49 -15.77
CA GLU A 171 2.65 7.77 -16.88
C GLU A 171 4.04 7.26 -16.49
N ILE A 172 4.22 5.93 -16.49
CA ILE A 172 5.50 5.28 -16.23
C ILE A 172 5.95 4.52 -17.47
N LYS A 173 7.06 4.91 -18.08
CA LYS A 173 7.63 4.27 -19.28
C LYS A 173 6.61 4.12 -20.42
N GLY A 174 5.78 5.14 -20.66
CA GLY A 174 4.77 5.14 -21.71
C GLY A 174 3.50 4.35 -21.38
N ARG A 175 3.34 3.88 -20.15
CA ARG A 175 2.13 3.19 -19.68
C ARG A 175 1.39 4.05 -18.68
N LYS A 176 0.07 4.19 -18.88
CA LYS A 176 -0.80 4.83 -17.91
C LYS A 176 -1.01 3.92 -16.72
N ASN A 177 -0.87 4.48 -15.53
CA ASN A 177 -1.14 3.83 -14.25
C ASN A 177 -2.04 4.77 -13.45
N LYS A 178 -2.81 4.21 -12.54
CA LYS A 178 -3.65 4.94 -11.62
C LYS A 178 -3.13 4.71 -10.21
N VAL A 179 -2.89 5.77 -9.46
CA VAL A 179 -2.47 5.71 -8.06
C VAL A 179 -3.52 6.37 -7.19
N TYR A 180 -3.62 5.93 -5.94
CA TYR A 180 -4.59 6.44 -4.98
C TYR A 180 -3.88 6.99 -3.75
N ASN A 181 -4.06 8.28 -3.49
CA ASN A 181 -3.58 8.94 -2.30
C ASN A 181 -4.66 8.87 -1.22
N MET A 182 -4.48 7.98 -0.25
CA MET A 182 -5.36 7.83 0.93
C MET A 182 -4.85 8.74 2.04
N TYR A 183 -5.52 9.89 2.24
CA TYR A 183 -5.08 10.84 3.26
C TYR A 183 -5.16 10.22 4.67
N GLY A 184 -4.06 10.36 5.42
CA GLY A 184 -3.88 9.74 6.74
C GLY A 184 -3.12 8.42 6.73
N ILE A 185 -2.81 7.86 5.54
CA ILE A 185 -2.02 6.64 5.37
C ILE A 185 -0.87 6.93 4.40
N ASN A 186 0.35 6.56 4.77
CA ASN A 186 1.48 6.61 3.86
C ASN A 186 1.62 5.26 3.15
N VAL A 187 1.39 5.23 1.84
CA VAL A 187 1.71 4.05 1.03
C VAL A 187 3.20 4.09 0.70
N MET A 188 3.93 3.09 1.16
CA MET A 188 5.38 2.94 0.94
C MET A 188 5.64 1.63 0.23
N ASP A 189 5.68 1.69 -1.10
CA ASP A 189 5.94 0.51 -1.93
C ASP A 189 7.35 -0.03 -1.69
N TYR A 190 7.44 -1.28 -1.20
CA TYR A 190 8.74 -1.85 -0.82
C TYR A 190 9.66 -2.08 -2.02
N MET A 191 9.10 -2.36 -3.20
CA MET A 191 9.88 -2.48 -4.44
C MET A 191 10.56 -1.15 -4.80
N ASP A 192 9.86 -0.02 -4.61
CA ASP A 192 10.41 1.29 -4.92
C ASP A 192 11.43 1.75 -3.86
N LEU A 193 11.18 1.46 -2.59
CA LEU A 193 12.20 1.62 -1.54
C LEU A 193 13.45 0.81 -1.86
N TYR A 194 13.29 -0.45 -2.26
CA TYR A 194 14.41 -1.30 -2.64
C TYR A 194 15.21 -0.71 -3.80
N LYS A 195 14.55 -0.29 -4.88
CA LYS A 195 15.19 0.35 -6.03
C LYS A 195 15.92 1.65 -5.66
N LYS A 196 15.33 2.45 -4.77
CA LYS A 196 15.87 3.76 -4.38
C LYS A 196 17.10 3.65 -3.48
N PHE A 197 17.05 2.76 -2.50
CA PHE A 197 18.07 2.69 -1.44
C PHE A 197 19.10 1.58 -1.64
N THR A 198 18.99 0.77 -2.71
CA THR A 198 20.03 -0.21 -3.06
C THR A 198 20.85 0.27 -4.25
N TYR A 199 22.17 0.12 -4.16
CA TYR A 199 23.10 0.60 -5.19
C TYR A 199 23.31 -0.40 -6.34
N THR A 200 22.89 -1.65 -6.16
CA THR A 200 23.10 -2.72 -7.11
C THR A 200 21.86 -2.92 -7.96
N ASN A 201 21.98 -2.75 -9.27
CA ASN A 201 20.91 -3.11 -10.19
C ASN A 201 20.70 -4.61 -10.21
N GLN A 202 19.45 -5.02 -10.13
CA GLN A 202 19.05 -6.42 -10.18
C GLN A 202 18.61 -6.83 -11.59
N GLU A 203 18.81 -8.09 -11.95
CA GLU A 203 18.33 -8.65 -13.22
C GLU A 203 16.79 -8.65 -13.28
N SER A 204 16.14 -8.80 -12.13
CA SER A 204 14.69 -8.77 -11.99
C SER A 204 14.30 -8.14 -10.65
N TYR A 205 13.24 -7.32 -10.67
CA TYR A 205 12.63 -6.75 -9.46
C TYR A 205 11.34 -7.49 -9.05
N ARG A 206 11.18 -8.74 -9.46
CA ARG A 206 10.10 -9.60 -8.93
C ARG A 206 10.41 -9.99 -7.51
N LEU A 207 9.39 -10.06 -6.65
CA LEU A 207 9.56 -10.40 -5.23
C LEU A 207 10.32 -11.72 -5.04
N ASP A 208 10.03 -12.75 -5.82
CA ASP A 208 10.74 -14.04 -5.77
C ASP A 208 12.25 -13.89 -5.98
N HIS A 209 12.66 -13.08 -6.98
CA HIS A 209 14.07 -12.86 -7.27
C HIS A 209 14.76 -12.07 -6.14
N ILE A 210 14.15 -10.99 -5.68
CA ILE A 210 14.71 -10.16 -4.62
C ILE A 210 14.76 -10.91 -3.29
N ALA A 211 13.72 -11.66 -2.95
CA ALA A 211 13.72 -12.50 -1.77
C ALA A 211 14.83 -13.56 -1.82
N PHE A 212 15.09 -14.14 -3.00
CA PHE A 212 16.20 -15.07 -3.17
C PHE A 212 17.57 -14.40 -3.00
N VAL A 213 17.76 -13.24 -3.63
CA VAL A 213 19.03 -12.48 -3.54
C VAL A 213 19.30 -12.03 -2.11
N GLU A 214 18.29 -11.48 -1.43
CA GLU A 214 18.47 -10.88 -0.12
C GLU A 214 18.33 -11.88 1.03
N LEU A 215 17.40 -12.81 0.96
CA LEU A 215 17.06 -13.72 2.06
C LEU A 215 17.51 -15.16 1.80
N GLY A 216 17.89 -15.52 0.58
CA GLY A 216 18.10 -16.91 0.16
C GLY A 216 16.80 -17.72 0.11
N GLN A 217 15.64 -17.05 0.11
CA GLN A 217 14.32 -17.66 0.12
C GLN A 217 13.60 -17.37 -1.19
N ARG A 218 12.72 -18.28 -1.62
CA ARG A 218 11.88 -18.12 -2.79
C ARG A 218 10.42 -18.16 -2.39
N LYS A 219 9.56 -17.64 -3.27
CA LYS A 219 8.12 -17.87 -3.22
C LYS A 219 7.80 -19.37 -3.33
N LEU A 220 6.58 -19.74 -2.96
CA LEU A 220 6.10 -21.09 -3.25
C LEU A 220 6.10 -21.34 -4.76
N ASP A 221 6.70 -22.46 -5.16
CA ASP A 221 6.67 -22.90 -6.55
C ASP A 221 5.27 -23.44 -6.90
N HIS A 222 4.71 -22.93 -7.97
CA HIS A 222 3.43 -23.37 -8.55
C HIS A 222 3.56 -23.82 -10.01
N SER A 223 4.79 -24.13 -10.45
CA SER A 223 5.12 -24.51 -11.84
C SER A 223 4.48 -25.84 -12.26
N GLU A 224 3.96 -26.65 -11.32
CA GLU A 224 3.18 -27.85 -11.61
C GLU A 224 1.81 -27.55 -12.24
N HIS A 225 1.32 -26.31 -12.12
CA HIS A 225 0.05 -25.91 -12.72
C HIS A 225 0.30 -25.28 -14.10
N GLU A 226 -0.58 -25.59 -15.04
CA GLU A 226 -0.50 -25.11 -16.43
C GLU A 226 -0.51 -23.57 -16.53
N ASN A 227 -1.27 -22.92 -15.68
CA ASN A 227 -1.38 -21.46 -15.60
C ASN A 227 -1.89 -21.04 -14.21
N PHE A 228 -1.91 -19.72 -13.96
CA PHE A 228 -2.34 -19.17 -12.68
C PHE A 228 -3.81 -19.48 -12.36
N LYS A 229 -4.68 -19.54 -13.39
CA LYS A 229 -6.08 -19.95 -13.25
C LYS A 229 -6.21 -21.40 -12.76
N ALA A 230 -5.43 -22.30 -13.31
CA ALA A 230 -5.38 -23.71 -12.87
C ALA A 230 -4.88 -23.80 -11.43
N PHE A 231 -3.93 -22.97 -11.02
CA PHE A 231 -3.42 -22.93 -9.67
C PHE A 231 -4.51 -22.59 -8.66
N TYR A 232 -5.18 -21.43 -8.75
CA TYR A 232 -6.22 -21.06 -7.77
C TYR A 232 -7.48 -21.90 -7.87
N THR A 233 -7.72 -22.57 -9.03
CA THR A 233 -8.89 -23.44 -9.20
C THR A 233 -8.68 -24.79 -8.57
N ASN A 234 -7.51 -25.40 -8.73
CA ASN A 234 -7.24 -26.79 -8.37
C ASN A 234 -6.53 -26.94 -7.02
N ASP A 235 -5.80 -25.92 -6.56
CA ASP A 235 -5.01 -25.98 -5.33
C ASP A 235 -5.17 -24.70 -4.50
N TRP A 236 -6.41 -24.48 -4.05
CA TRP A 236 -6.74 -23.30 -3.22
C TRP A 236 -5.95 -23.23 -1.92
N GLN A 237 -5.64 -24.38 -1.31
CA GLN A 237 -4.85 -24.41 -0.09
C GLN A 237 -3.48 -23.80 -0.31
N LYS A 238 -2.74 -24.27 -1.31
CA LYS A 238 -1.41 -23.76 -1.66
C LYS A 238 -1.46 -22.33 -2.18
N PHE A 239 -2.55 -21.95 -2.85
CA PHE A 239 -2.76 -20.61 -3.34
C PHE A 239 -2.87 -19.57 -2.19
N ILE A 240 -3.58 -19.90 -1.12
CA ILE A 240 -3.62 -19.03 0.07
C ILE A 240 -2.28 -19.03 0.80
N ASP A 241 -1.59 -20.18 0.92
CA ASP A 241 -0.24 -20.22 1.48
C ASP A 241 0.74 -19.36 0.67
N TYR A 242 0.59 -19.30 -0.66
CA TYR A 242 1.37 -18.44 -1.55
C TYR A 242 1.13 -16.95 -1.22
N ASN A 243 -0.11 -16.50 -1.13
CA ASN A 243 -0.46 -15.12 -0.79
C ASN A 243 0.02 -14.72 0.63
N ILE A 244 -0.03 -15.66 1.60
CA ILE A 244 0.53 -15.45 2.95
C ILE A 244 2.05 -15.22 2.89
N ILE A 245 2.76 -16.03 2.11
CA ILE A 245 4.22 -15.92 1.98
C ILE A 245 4.63 -14.58 1.37
N ASP A 246 3.84 -14.01 0.46
CA ASP A 246 4.16 -12.74 -0.16
C ASP A 246 4.21 -11.58 0.85
N VAL A 247 3.25 -11.47 1.75
CA VAL A 247 3.32 -10.45 2.83
C VAL A 247 4.45 -10.73 3.83
N GLU A 248 4.73 -12.01 4.12
CA GLU A 248 5.83 -12.39 5.00
C GLU A 248 7.20 -12.06 4.42
N LEU A 249 7.40 -12.27 3.12
CA LEU A 249 8.66 -11.95 2.45
C LEU A 249 8.97 -10.45 2.52
N VAL A 250 7.97 -9.59 2.34
CA VAL A 250 8.14 -8.13 2.49
C VAL A 250 8.57 -7.79 3.92
N SER A 251 7.93 -8.36 4.92
CA SER A 251 8.29 -8.14 6.33
C SER A 251 9.71 -8.65 6.66
N ARG A 252 10.12 -9.80 6.11
CA ARG A 252 11.48 -10.34 6.28
C ARG A 252 12.54 -9.51 5.56
N LEU A 253 12.19 -8.93 4.40
CA LEU A 253 13.06 -7.96 3.72
C LEU A 253 13.25 -6.72 4.59
N GLU A 254 12.19 -6.18 5.18
CA GLU A 254 12.29 -5.04 6.10
C GLU A 254 13.10 -5.38 7.35
N ASP A 255 12.96 -6.59 7.91
CA ASP A 255 13.78 -7.03 9.06
C ASP A 255 15.27 -6.98 8.76
N LYS A 256 15.65 -7.36 7.54
CA LYS A 256 17.06 -7.36 7.12
C LYS A 256 17.54 -5.99 6.67
N MET A 257 16.75 -5.29 5.88
CA MET A 257 17.23 -4.12 5.12
C MET A 257 16.88 -2.79 5.77
N LYS A 258 15.82 -2.74 6.60
CA LYS A 258 15.40 -1.54 7.33
C LYS A 258 15.10 -0.33 6.43
N LEU A 259 14.50 -0.54 5.26
CA LEU A 259 14.29 0.53 4.28
C LEU A 259 13.14 1.46 4.66
N ILE A 260 12.09 0.93 5.28
CA ILE A 260 10.99 1.74 5.82
C ILE A 260 11.52 2.59 6.98
N GLU A 261 12.23 1.94 7.92
CA GLU A 261 12.85 2.64 9.05
C GLU A 261 13.80 3.74 8.59
N LEU A 262 14.63 3.47 7.58
CA LEU A 262 15.53 4.45 6.97
C LEU A 262 14.78 5.63 6.36
N ALA A 263 13.75 5.37 5.53
CA ALA A 263 12.97 6.42 4.87
C ALA A 263 12.25 7.31 5.88
N VAL A 264 11.67 6.71 6.93
CA VAL A 264 11.00 7.43 8.02
C VAL A 264 12.01 8.28 8.81
N ALA A 265 13.19 7.73 9.14
CA ALA A 265 14.23 8.46 9.85
C ALA A 265 14.72 9.67 9.03
N LEU A 266 14.92 9.51 7.72
CA LEU A 266 15.30 10.61 6.82
C LEU A 266 14.21 11.68 6.71
N ALA A 267 12.94 11.29 6.63
CA ALA A 267 11.82 12.21 6.58
C ALA A 267 11.69 13.02 7.88
N TYR A 268 11.89 12.35 9.01
CA TYR A 268 11.88 12.94 10.33
C TYR A 268 13.00 13.98 10.49
N ASP A 269 14.23 13.60 10.18
CA ASP A 269 15.39 14.50 10.26
C ASP A 269 15.22 15.72 9.34
N ALA A 270 14.78 15.50 8.11
CA ALA A 270 14.52 16.57 7.13
C ALA A 270 13.22 17.36 7.41
N LYS A 271 12.35 16.90 8.32
CA LYS A 271 11.03 17.49 8.65
C LYS A 271 10.12 17.63 7.41
N VAL A 272 10.13 16.61 6.57
CA VAL A 272 9.34 16.53 5.34
C VAL A 272 8.41 15.31 5.38
N ASN A 273 7.49 15.20 4.40
CA ASN A 273 6.69 14.00 4.26
C ASN A 273 7.58 12.82 3.84
N VAL A 274 7.30 11.62 4.36
CA VAL A 274 8.03 10.38 4.02
C VAL A 274 8.07 10.17 2.50
N ARG A 275 6.97 10.45 1.82
CA ARG A 275 6.88 10.35 0.35
C ARG A 275 7.91 11.24 -0.37
N ASP A 276 8.19 12.43 0.15
CA ASP A 276 9.17 13.35 -0.45
C ASP A 276 10.62 12.81 -0.39
N VAL A 277 10.89 11.82 0.46
CA VAL A 277 12.24 11.23 0.61
C VAL A 277 12.59 10.28 -0.54
N TYR A 278 11.62 9.55 -1.07
CA TYR A 278 11.92 8.50 -2.06
C TYR A 278 11.31 8.73 -3.45
N TYR A 279 10.40 9.69 -3.62
CA TYR A 279 9.79 10.04 -4.91
C TYR A 279 10.57 11.11 -5.73
N GLN A 280 11.76 11.48 -5.34
CA GLN A 280 12.57 12.47 -6.09
C GLN A 280 13.44 11.80 -7.15
#